data_092144b5df06d608e4cb7f44deebc399
#
_entry.id   092144b5df06d608e4cb7f44deebc399
#
_cell.length_a   1.000
_cell.length_b   1.000
_cell.length_c   1.000
_cell.angle_alpha   90.00
_cell.angle_beta   90.00
_cell.angle_gamma   90.00
#
_symmetry.space_group_name_H-M   'P 1'
#
loop_
_entity.id
_entity.type
_entity.pdbx_description
1 polymer ?
#
loop_
_entity_poly.entity_id
_entity_poly.type
_entity_poly.pdbx_seq_one_letter_code
_entity_poly.pdbx_strand_id
1 'polypeptide(L)'
;SVFLIIAEISKRISENKIENFQGEVEGEVLEVIKSGKDGIGGKLLDTFVVYQYEVNKHKYIVKPYVLLKNVAINQRYFDSENVTCITYMGTHGMSRQTKYHVGEKITVKYNLENPKKHEILNDKDKMFAYKGFKIAGSLIMLVPLILVIISFFIKTN
;
A
#
# COMPACT_ATOMS: atom_id res chain seq x y z
N SER A 1 14.09 -17.96 -3.44
CA SER A 1 12.60 -18.04 -3.53
C SER A 1 12.10 -16.89 -4.37
N VAL A 2 11.17 -17.17 -5.28
CA VAL A 2 10.52 -16.16 -6.15
C VAL A 2 9.91 -15.03 -5.32
N PHE A 3 9.34 -15.34 -4.18
CA PHE A 3 8.76 -14.33 -3.27
C PHE A 3 9.78 -13.32 -2.73
N LEU A 4 11.01 -13.74 -2.47
CA LEU A 4 12.08 -12.84 -2.05
C LEU A 4 12.48 -11.88 -3.17
N ILE A 5 12.56 -12.40 -4.40
CA ILE A 5 12.90 -11.61 -5.59
C ILE A 5 11.78 -10.59 -5.86
N ILE A 6 10.51 -11.00 -5.81
CA ILE A 6 9.36 -10.10 -6.00
C ILE A 6 9.37 -9.00 -4.93
N ALA A 7 9.59 -9.35 -3.66
CA ALA A 7 9.65 -8.38 -2.57
C ALA A 7 10.76 -7.35 -2.80
N GLU A 8 11.95 -7.79 -3.18
CA GLU A 8 13.09 -6.92 -3.42
C GLU A 8 12.88 -6.00 -4.64
N ILE A 9 12.38 -6.55 -5.75
CA ILE A 9 12.08 -5.77 -6.96
C ILE A 9 11.00 -4.73 -6.65
N SER A 10 9.91 -5.11 -5.99
CA SER A 10 8.82 -4.19 -5.65
C SER A 10 9.28 -3.07 -4.73
N LYS A 11 10.14 -3.40 -3.76
CA LYS A 11 10.74 -2.41 -2.86
C LYS A 11 11.62 -1.42 -3.63
N ARG A 12 12.52 -1.89 -4.48
CA ARG A 12 13.41 -1.03 -5.30
C ARG A 12 12.63 -0.13 -6.25
N ILE A 13 11.56 -0.64 -6.88
CA ILE A 13 10.71 0.19 -7.74
C ILE A 13 10.07 1.33 -6.94
N SER A 14 9.61 1.06 -5.73
CA SER A 14 9.00 2.08 -4.86
C SER A 14 10.03 3.11 -4.38
N GLU A 15 11.23 2.66 -3.98
CA GLU A 15 12.32 3.51 -3.53
C GLU A 15 12.81 4.42 -4.67
N ASN A 16 13.05 3.89 -5.87
CA ASN A 16 13.44 4.66 -7.04
C ASN A 16 12.39 5.72 -7.44
N LYS A 17 11.10 5.44 -7.28
CA LYS A 17 10.07 6.45 -7.50
C LYS A 17 10.15 7.58 -6.48
N ILE A 18 10.37 7.25 -5.21
CA ILE A 18 10.48 8.22 -4.11
C ILE A 18 11.72 9.09 -4.29
N GLU A 19 12.86 8.50 -4.70
CA GLU A 19 14.09 9.24 -4.97
C GLU A 19 13.96 10.25 -6.12
N ASN A 20 13.13 9.93 -7.13
CA ASN A 20 12.86 10.82 -8.25
C ASN A 20 11.87 11.95 -7.92
N PHE A 21 11.21 11.91 -6.75
CA PHE A 21 10.28 12.94 -6.32
C PHE A 21 10.99 13.94 -5.42
N GLN A 22 11.20 15.14 -5.94
CA GLN A 22 11.93 16.21 -5.25
C GLN A 22 11.06 17.02 -4.28
N GLY A 23 9.75 17.04 -4.49
CA GLY A 23 8.81 17.72 -3.61
C GLY A 23 8.44 16.86 -2.40
N GLU A 24 8.27 17.51 -1.26
CA GLU A 24 7.83 16.87 -0.02
C GLU A 24 6.82 17.77 0.69
N VAL A 25 5.75 17.18 1.20
CA VAL A 25 4.68 17.90 1.90
C VAL A 25 4.03 17.01 2.95
N GLU A 26 3.52 17.63 4.02
CA GLU A 26 2.66 16.93 4.97
C GLU A 26 1.26 16.73 4.37
N GLY A 27 0.77 15.53 4.46
CA GLY A 27 -0.61 15.15 4.15
C GLY A 27 -1.32 14.62 5.39
N GLU A 28 -2.59 14.31 5.21
CA GLU A 28 -3.46 13.83 6.28
C GLU A 28 -4.40 12.73 5.78
N VAL A 29 -4.57 11.69 6.57
CA VAL A 29 -5.57 10.65 6.32
C VAL A 29 -6.95 11.17 6.68
N LEU A 30 -7.82 11.31 5.66
CA LEU A 30 -9.18 11.82 5.84
C LEU A 30 -10.15 10.75 6.29
N GLU A 31 -10.00 9.56 5.73
CA GLU A 31 -10.97 8.48 5.95
C GLU A 31 -10.31 7.11 5.78
N VAL A 32 -10.75 6.15 6.59
CA VAL A 32 -10.47 4.74 6.42
C VAL A 32 -11.78 4.02 6.15
N ILE A 33 -11.96 3.58 4.92
CA ILE A 33 -13.20 2.96 4.46
C ILE A 33 -13.06 1.45 4.64
N LYS A 34 -14.07 0.84 5.26
CA LYS A 34 -14.16 -0.62 5.39
C LYS A 34 -15.14 -1.13 4.36
N SER A 35 -14.67 -1.96 3.46
CA SER A 35 -15.54 -2.66 2.50
C SER A 35 -15.97 -3.97 3.13
N GLY A 36 -17.20 -4.02 3.61
CA GLY A 36 -17.82 -5.25 4.08
C GLY A 36 -18.55 -5.93 2.95
N LYS A 37 -18.15 -7.14 2.58
CA LYS A 37 -19.07 -8.17 2.10
C LYS A 37 -18.88 -9.37 3.00
N ASP A 38 -19.99 -9.82 3.55
CA ASP A 38 -20.11 -11.13 4.17
C ASP A 38 -19.84 -12.17 3.08
N GLY A 39 -18.56 -12.52 2.89
CA GLY A 39 -18.15 -13.65 2.07
C GLY A 39 -18.35 -14.92 2.89
N ILE A 40 -18.81 -15.96 2.26
CA ILE A 40 -18.89 -17.32 2.82
C ILE A 40 -17.53 -17.65 3.44
N GLY A 41 -17.45 -17.73 4.76
CA GLY A 41 -16.27 -18.20 5.48
C GLY A 41 -15.48 -17.21 6.32
N GLY A 42 -16.02 -16.05 6.64
CA GLY A 42 -15.38 -15.15 7.61
C GLY A 42 -15.00 -13.78 7.06
N LYS A 43 -15.17 -12.80 7.89
CA LYS A 43 -15.02 -11.37 7.66
C LYS A 43 -13.60 -10.97 7.22
N LEU A 44 -13.30 -11.05 5.96
CA LEU A 44 -12.15 -10.35 5.38
C LEU A 44 -12.63 -8.97 4.93
N LEU A 45 -12.53 -8.01 5.83
CA LEU A 45 -12.81 -6.61 5.54
C LEU A 45 -11.61 -6.01 4.83
N ASP A 46 -11.75 -5.69 3.55
CA ASP A 46 -10.78 -4.85 2.87
C ASP A 46 -10.96 -3.41 3.37
N THR A 47 -9.84 -2.75 3.67
CA THR A 47 -9.84 -1.36 4.06
C THR A 47 -9.15 -0.51 3.01
N PHE A 48 -9.69 0.68 2.79
CA PHE A 48 -9.19 1.66 1.82
C PHE A 48 -8.92 2.97 2.53
N VAL A 49 -7.89 3.67 2.11
CA VAL A 49 -7.48 4.94 2.70
C VAL A 49 -7.82 6.07 1.74
N VAL A 50 -8.45 7.12 2.27
CA VAL A 50 -8.55 8.42 1.60
C VAL A 50 -7.64 9.39 2.33
N TYR A 51 -6.75 10.04 1.62
CA TYR A 51 -5.84 11.02 2.20
C TYR A 51 -5.72 12.25 1.31
N GLN A 52 -5.25 13.34 1.88
CA GLN A 52 -5.04 14.60 1.18
C GLN A 52 -3.64 15.15 1.42
N TYR A 53 -3.19 15.95 0.49
CA TYR A 53 -2.02 16.82 0.62
C TYR A 53 -2.23 18.09 -0.19
N GLU A 54 -1.49 19.14 0.12
CA GLU A 54 -1.62 20.43 -0.55
C GLU A 54 -0.29 20.89 -1.11
N VAL A 55 -0.29 21.31 -2.37
CA VAL A 55 0.88 21.90 -3.04
C VAL A 55 0.47 23.22 -3.68
N ASN A 56 1.13 24.30 -3.33
CA ASN A 56 0.87 25.64 -3.89
C ASN A 56 -0.60 26.08 -3.77
N LYS A 57 -1.23 25.84 -2.62
CA LYS A 57 -2.64 26.15 -2.34
C LYS A 57 -3.63 25.32 -3.18
N HIS A 58 -3.14 24.33 -3.91
CA HIS A 58 -3.98 23.36 -4.61
C HIS A 58 -4.01 22.04 -3.84
N LYS A 59 -5.20 21.56 -3.55
CA LYS A 59 -5.44 20.36 -2.76
C LYS A 59 -5.56 19.13 -3.65
N TYR A 60 -4.88 18.06 -3.28
CA TYR A 60 -4.96 16.76 -3.92
C TYR A 60 -5.59 15.77 -2.95
N ILE A 61 -6.67 15.14 -3.37
CA ILE A 61 -7.38 14.12 -2.59
C ILE A 61 -7.20 12.79 -3.29
N VAL A 62 -6.59 11.84 -2.62
CA VAL A 62 -6.32 10.49 -3.13
C VAL A 62 -7.34 9.54 -2.55
N LYS A 63 -8.09 8.88 -3.42
CA LYS A 63 -9.19 7.99 -3.06
C LYS A 63 -9.14 6.69 -3.83
N PRO A 64 -9.71 5.59 -3.31
CA PRO A 64 -9.81 4.34 -4.05
C PRO A 64 -10.79 4.46 -5.22
N TYR A 65 -10.51 3.74 -6.30
CA TYR A 65 -11.48 3.49 -7.35
C TYR A 65 -12.42 2.38 -6.90
N VAL A 66 -13.58 2.74 -6.40
CA VAL A 66 -14.59 1.77 -5.95
C VAL A 66 -15.64 1.59 -7.03
N LEU A 67 -15.57 0.45 -7.70
CA LEU A 67 -16.40 0.16 -8.88
C LEU A 67 -17.89 0.10 -8.59
N LEU A 68 -18.36 -0.14 -7.38
CA LEU A 68 -19.73 -0.67 -7.35
C LEU A 68 -20.63 -0.35 -6.18
N LYS A 69 -20.36 0.35 -5.17
CA LYS A 69 -21.43 0.56 -4.14
C LYS A 69 -21.28 1.75 -3.20
N ASN A 70 -20.18 2.46 -3.24
CA ASN A 70 -20.04 3.64 -2.40
C ASN A 70 -20.15 4.92 -3.23
N VAL A 71 -21.33 5.14 -3.79
CA VAL A 71 -21.74 6.41 -4.40
C VAL A 71 -21.42 7.58 -3.47
N ALA A 72 -21.53 7.37 -2.16
CA ALA A 72 -21.22 8.36 -1.14
C ALA A 72 -19.76 8.85 -1.15
N ILE A 73 -18.76 8.01 -1.51
CA ILE A 73 -17.36 8.43 -1.59
C ILE A 73 -17.13 9.29 -2.82
N ASN A 74 -17.69 8.87 -3.95
CA ASN A 74 -17.56 9.60 -5.20
C ASN A 74 -18.29 10.95 -5.15
N GLN A 75 -19.36 11.07 -4.36
CA GLN A 75 -20.09 12.31 -4.18
C GLN A 75 -19.43 13.27 -3.19
N ARG A 76 -18.63 12.79 -2.23
CA ARG A 76 -17.93 13.63 -1.25
C ARG A 76 -16.62 14.23 -1.76
N TYR A 77 -15.97 13.54 -2.68
CA TYR A 77 -14.66 13.92 -3.20
C TYR A 77 -14.73 14.05 -4.72
N PHE A 78 -14.79 15.25 -5.21
CA PHE A 78 -14.86 15.59 -6.63
C PHE A 78 -13.90 16.72 -6.97
N ASP A 79 -13.57 16.85 -8.23
CA ASP A 79 -12.71 17.92 -8.73
C ASP A 79 -13.41 19.27 -8.58
N SER A 80 -12.66 20.28 -8.21
CA SER A 80 -13.07 21.68 -8.19
C SER A 80 -11.90 22.58 -8.57
N GLU A 81 -12.10 23.88 -8.61
CA GLU A 81 -11.07 24.85 -9.04
C GLU A 81 -9.73 24.65 -8.30
N ASN A 82 -9.78 24.41 -6.98
CA ASN A 82 -8.60 24.24 -6.14
C ASN A 82 -8.42 22.83 -5.59
N VAL A 83 -9.15 21.84 -6.13
CA VAL A 83 -9.10 20.46 -5.67
C VAL A 83 -9.02 19.50 -6.85
N THR A 84 -8.04 18.63 -6.83
CA THR A 84 -7.93 17.51 -7.77
C THR A 84 -8.06 16.19 -7.05
N CYS A 85 -8.96 15.34 -7.52
CA CYS A 85 -9.10 13.98 -7.02
C CYS A 85 -8.24 13.01 -7.83
N ILE A 86 -7.45 12.21 -7.14
CA ILE A 86 -6.62 11.16 -7.73
C ILE A 86 -7.21 9.82 -7.29
N THR A 87 -7.43 8.93 -8.23
CA THR A 87 -7.94 7.59 -7.93
C THR A 87 -6.85 6.55 -8.03
N TYR A 88 -6.83 5.61 -7.08
CA TYR A 88 -5.96 4.44 -7.14
C TYR A 88 -6.78 3.15 -7.23
N MET A 89 -6.19 2.12 -7.85
CA MET A 89 -6.82 0.83 -8.03
C MET A 89 -6.46 -0.13 -6.88
N GLY A 90 -7.44 -0.89 -6.41
CA GLY A 90 -7.25 -1.89 -5.37
C GLY A 90 -7.12 -1.31 -3.96
N THR A 91 -6.60 -2.12 -3.04
CA THR A 91 -6.27 -1.70 -1.68
C THR A 91 -4.99 -0.87 -1.67
N HIS A 92 -4.89 0.07 -0.74
CA HIS A 92 -3.66 0.83 -0.55
C HIS A 92 -2.54 -0.09 -0.06
N GLY A 93 -1.53 -0.30 -0.90
CA GLY A 93 -0.55 -1.36 -0.68
C GLY A 93 -1.12 -2.76 -0.95
N MET A 94 -0.45 -3.80 -0.48
CA MET A 94 -0.86 -5.20 -0.63
C MET A 94 -1.59 -5.74 0.61
N SER A 95 -1.81 -4.91 1.61
CA SER A 95 -2.49 -5.30 2.85
C SER A 95 -3.99 -5.15 2.69
N ARG A 96 -4.74 -6.17 3.08
CA ARG A 96 -6.21 -6.09 3.14
C ARG A 96 -6.71 -5.14 4.23
N GLN A 97 -5.89 -4.93 5.25
CA GLN A 97 -6.19 -4.01 6.36
C GLN A 97 -5.11 -2.94 6.42
N THR A 98 -5.51 -1.70 6.22
CA THR A 98 -4.59 -0.58 6.35
C THR A 98 -4.08 -0.40 7.78
N LYS A 99 -2.86 0.08 7.89
CA LYS A 99 -2.22 0.48 9.16
C LYS A 99 -2.39 1.97 9.45
N TYR A 100 -3.14 2.67 8.62
CA TYR A 100 -3.42 4.10 8.80
C TYR A 100 -4.68 4.34 9.62
N HIS A 101 -4.72 5.48 10.29
CA HIS A 101 -5.85 5.94 11.10
C HIS A 101 -6.31 7.30 10.59
N VAL A 102 -7.60 7.59 10.78
CA VAL A 102 -8.17 8.91 10.43
C VAL A 102 -7.50 10.01 11.25
N GLY A 103 -7.14 11.11 10.59
CA GLY A 103 -6.41 12.22 11.19
C GLY A 103 -4.89 12.00 11.30
N GLU A 104 -4.39 10.85 10.87
CA GLU A 104 -2.96 10.59 10.89
C GLU A 104 -2.23 11.46 9.87
N LYS A 105 -1.12 12.08 10.32
CA LYS A 105 -0.23 12.85 9.44
C LYS A 105 0.69 11.90 8.70
N ILE A 106 0.85 12.17 7.41
CA ILE A 106 1.68 11.39 6.49
C ILE A 106 2.62 12.34 5.74
N THR A 107 3.79 11.85 5.39
CA THR A 107 4.68 12.60 4.50
C THR A 107 4.49 12.12 3.08
N VAL A 108 4.16 13.02 2.18
CA VAL A 108 3.96 12.73 0.76
C VAL A 108 5.10 13.33 -0.05
N LYS A 109 5.77 12.48 -0.81
CA LYS A 109 6.74 12.88 -1.83
C LYS A 109 6.05 12.98 -3.18
N TYR A 110 6.34 14.04 -3.93
CA TYR A 110 5.69 14.29 -5.21
C TYR A 110 6.64 14.85 -6.26
N ASN A 111 6.27 14.70 -7.51
CA ASN A 111 6.99 15.27 -8.63
C ASN A 111 6.64 16.76 -8.77
N LEU A 112 7.64 17.64 -8.81
CA LEU A 112 7.44 19.10 -8.85
C LEU A 112 6.70 19.56 -10.11
N GLU A 113 6.92 18.91 -11.26
CA GLU A 113 6.26 19.24 -12.51
C GLU A 113 4.81 18.71 -12.58
N ASN A 114 4.56 17.59 -11.88
CA ASN A 114 3.25 16.96 -11.87
C ASN A 114 2.95 16.40 -10.47
N PRO A 115 2.37 17.22 -9.58
CA PRO A 115 2.06 16.81 -8.21
C PRO A 115 1.08 15.61 -8.10
N LYS A 116 0.34 15.28 -9.16
CA LYS A 116 -0.48 14.05 -9.19
C LYS A 116 0.35 12.78 -9.10
N LYS A 117 1.62 12.83 -9.54
CA LYS A 117 2.58 11.75 -9.36
C LYS A 117 3.20 11.88 -7.97
N HIS A 118 2.83 11.00 -7.08
CA HIS A 118 3.22 11.06 -5.68
C HIS A 118 3.34 9.67 -5.06
N GLU A 119 3.96 9.60 -3.91
CA GLU A 119 4.08 8.41 -3.06
C GLU A 119 4.11 8.82 -1.59
N ILE A 120 3.55 8.00 -0.71
CA ILE A 120 3.69 8.20 0.74
C ILE A 120 5.09 7.72 1.15
N LEU A 121 5.85 8.59 1.79
CA LEU A 121 7.15 8.24 2.34
C LEU A 121 6.96 7.24 3.49
N ASN A 122 7.73 6.16 3.48
CA ASN A 122 7.63 5.08 4.48
C ASN A 122 6.21 4.50 4.62
N ASP A 123 5.55 4.30 3.49
CA ASP A 123 4.19 3.77 3.45
C ASP A 123 4.05 2.48 4.30
N LYS A 124 3.29 2.60 5.39
CA LYS A 124 3.11 1.52 6.38
C LYS A 124 2.52 0.26 5.75
N ASP A 125 1.58 0.41 4.83
CA ASP A 125 0.90 -0.72 4.20
C ASP A 125 1.83 -1.44 3.22
N LYS A 126 2.62 -0.72 2.44
CA LYS A 126 3.65 -1.30 1.57
C LYS A 126 4.75 -1.98 2.38
N MET A 127 5.24 -1.32 3.44
CA MET A 127 6.26 -1.90 4.32
C MET A 127 5.78 -3.18 4.99
N PHE A 128 4.53 -3.22 5.44
CA PHE A 128 3.95 -4.43 6.02
C PHE A 128 3.88 -5.57 5.00
N ALA A 129 3.45 -5.28 3.77
CA ALA A 129 3.42 -6.25 2.68
C ALA A 129 4.82 -6.80 2.36
N TYR A 130 5.85 -5.93 2.25
CA TYR A 130 7.22 -6.37 2.00
C TYR A 130 7.75 -7.29 3.12
N LYS A 131 7.48 -6.97 4.39
CA LYS A 131 7.84 -7.83 5.51
C LYS A 131 7.16 -9.20 5.42
N GLY A 132 5.86 -9.22 5.09
CA GLY A 132 5.09 -10.44 4.90
C GLY A 132 5.68 -11.35 3.81
N PHE A 133 6.00 -10.78 2.65
CA PHE A 133 6.64 -11.52 1.56
C PHE A 133 8.03 -12.04 1.92
N LYS A 134 8.83 -11.28 2.65
CA LYS A 134 10.15 -11.74 3.12
C LYS A 134 10.02 -12.93 4.07
N ILE A 135 9.11 -12.87 5.04
CA ILE A 135 8.87 -13.96 5.99
C ILE A 135 8.39 -15.22 5.25
N ALA A 136 7.38 -15.10 4.39
CA ALA A 136 6.87 -16.22 3.61
C ALA A 136 7.96 -16.85 2.72
N GLY A 137 8.73 -16.02 2.03
CA GLY A 137 9.82 -16.46 1.17
C GLY A 137 10.93 -17.19 1.95
N SER A 138 11.26 -16.73 3.15
CA SER A 138 12.25 -17.37 4.01
C SER A 138 11.77 -18.72 4.52
N LEU A 139 10.51 -18.84 4.93
CA LEU A 139 9.92 -20.10 5.38
C LEU A 139 9.92 -21.15 4.27
N ILE A 140 9.57 -20.76 3.04
CA ILE A 140 9.58 -21.67 1.88
C ILE A 140 11.00 -22.19 1.58
N MET A 141 12.05 -21.38 1.84
CA MET A 141 13.43 -21.84 1.64
C MET A 141 13.93 -22.74 2.77
N LEU A 142 13.43 -22.56 3.98
CA LEU A 142 13.85 -23.38 5.13
C LEU A 142 13.37 -24.83 5.03
N VAL A 143 12.17 -25.07 4.49
CA VAL A 143 11.59 -26.42 4.39
C VAL A 143 12.50 -27.40 3.62
N PRO A 144 12.94 -27.11 2.37
CA PRO A 144 13.82 -28.02 1.64
C PRO A 144 15.18 -28.18 2.33
N LEU A 145 15.71 -27.14 2.96
CA LEU A 145 16.95 -27.22 3.71
C LEU A 145 16.87 -28.21 4.88
N ILE A 146 15.77 -28.16 5.64
CA ILE A 146 15.52 -29.07 6.74
C ILE A 146 15.39 -30.52 6.20
N LEU A 147 14.68 -30.73 5.09
CA LEU A 147 14.55 -32.05 4.47
C LEU A 147 15.89 -32.62 4.01
N VAL A 148 16.75 -31.80 3.45
CA VAL A 148 18.12 -32.24 3.08
C VAL A 148 18.93 -32.64 4.30
N ILE A 149 18.88 -31.86 5.38
CA ILE A 149 19.57 -32.19 6.62
C ILE A 149 19.05 -33.51 7.19
N ILE A 150 17.73 -33.70 7.28
CA ILE A 150 17.12 -34.92 7.77
C ILE A 150 17.53 -36.12 6.89
N SER A 151 17.51 -35.98 5.57
CA SER A 151 17.90 -37.08 4.66
C SER A 151 19.37 -37.48 4.82
N PHE A 152 20.24 -36.51 5.13
CA PHE A 152 21.65 -36.79 5.41
C PHE A 152 21.82 -37.60 6.71
N PHE A 153 21.12 -37.25 7.77
CA PHE A 153 21.16 -38.00 9.04
C PHE A 153 20.58 -39.41 8.94
N ILE A 154 19.53 -39.61 8.14
CA ILE A 154 18.95 -40.95 7.94
C ILE A 154 19.88 -41.85 7.12
N LYS A 155 20.67 -41.30 6.20
CA LYS A 155 21.60 -42.07 5.36
C LYS A 155 22.90 -42.44 6.07
N THR A 156 23.25 -41.77 7.17
CA THR A 156 24.46 -42.00 7.95
C THR A 156 24.28 -42.92 9.15
N ASN A 157 23.05 -43.32 9.45
CA ASN A 157 22.71 -44.40 10.39
C ASN A 157 22.22 -45.65 9.63
#